data_122efa29f45a095be921fcfd68f4d767
#
_entry.id   122efa29f45a095be921fcfd68f4d767
#
_cell.length_a   1.000
_cell.length_b   1.000
_cell.length_c   1.000
_cell.angle_alpha   90.00
_cell.angle_beta   90.00
_cell.angle_gamma   90.00
#
_symmetry.space_group_name_H-M   'P 1'
#
loop_
_entity.id
_entity.type
_entity.pdbx_description
1 polymer ?
#
loop_
_entity_poly.entity_id
_entity_poly.type
_entity_poly.pdbx_seq_one_letter_code
_entity_poly.pdbx_strand_id
1 'polypeptide(L)'
;MPSYINIECSTSHYPLQQKRLLNLSDWLLKECGVPGMNVSIVLVDDNRIQMMNKQYRHKDTPTNVLSFPFSDDTDSSLLSQIDVRELGDIVISLETAQREATQYQQTFLQRISWLLTHGMLHLLGYDHERSEADAESMFAREQEILDKLKHIRGQQMTHLAINVDHIATIRQARGTTEPDPVAAAAICELAGAAGIVIHLREDRRHIQDRDVFLLRETIKTKMNLEMGANKEIVKIALEVQPDLVTLVPEKRAELTT
;
A
#
# COMPACT_ATOMS: atom_id res chain seq x y z
N MET A 1 24.18 11.88 -1.89
CA MET A 1 23.24 12.63 -2.76
C MET A 1 21.97 11.82 -2.87
N PRO A 2 20.79 12.41 -3.13
CA PRO A 2 19.58 11.63 -3.34
C PRO A 2 19.68 10.83 -4.64
N SER A 3 19.06 9.64 -4.66
CA SER A 3 18.88 8.83 -5.87
C SER A 3 17.91 9.52 -6.82
N TYR A 4 18.14 9.43 -8.12
CA TYR A 4 17.16 9.83 -9.12
C TYR A 4 16.45 8.58 -9.63
N ILE A 5 15.13 8.55 -9.47
CA ILE A 5 14.30 7.43 -9.89
C ILE A 5 13.29 7.97 -10.91
N ASN A 6 13.44 7.55 -12.15
CA ASN A 6 12.50 7.87 -13.22
C ASN A 6 11.45 6.75 -13.33
N ILE A 7 10.15 7.10 -13.36
CA ILE A 7 9.07 6.15 -13.57
C ILE A 7 8.23 6.63 -14.75
N GLU A 8 8.28 5.87 -15.83
CA GLU A 8 7.45 6.07 -17.00
C GLU A 8 6.34 5.02 -17.05
N CYS A 9 5.11 5.44 -17.32
CA CYS A 9 3.98 4.54 -17.45
C CYS A 9 3.25 4.83 -18.76
N SER A 10 3.25 3.85 -19.67
CA SER A 10 2.60 3.95 -20.97
C SER A 10 1.10 3.62 -20.95
N THR A 11 0.57 3.16 -19.81
CA THR A 11 -0.82 2.71 -19.68
C THR A 11 -1.52 3.39 -18.51
N SER A 12 -2.73 3.94 -18.73
CA SER A 12 -3.49 4.68 -17.72
C SER A 12 -4.44 3.84 -16.86
N HIS A 13 -4.52 2.53 -17.08
CA HIS A 13 -5.59 1.67 -16.52
C HIS A 13 -5.25 1.01 -15.18
N TYR A 14 -4.02 1.14 -14.67
CA TYR A 14 -3.61 0.47 -13.45
C TYR A 14 -3.51 1.44 -12.26
N PRO A 15 -4.09 1.11 -11.09
CA PRO A 15 -4.12 1.99 -9.92
C PRO A 15 -2.78 2.00 -9.16
N LEU A 16 -1.66 2.18 -9.87
CA LEU A 16 -0.36 2.33 -9.26
C LEU A 16 -0.12 3.78 -8.88
N GLN A 17 -0.02 4.04 -7.58
CA GLN A 17 0.38 5.35 -7.10
C GLN A 17 1.89 5.52 -7.33
N GLN A 18 2.26 6.41 -8.25
CA GLN A 18 3.66 6.71 -8.59
C GLN A 18 4.52 6.97 -7.33
N LYS A 19 3.98 7.69 -6.35
CA LYS A 19 4.66 7.96 -5.06
C LYS A 19 5.01 6.67 -4.30
N ARG A 20 4.18 5.63 -4.36
CA ARG A 20 4.47 4.34 -3.71
C ARG A 20 5.60 3.60 -4.40
N LEU A 21 5.65 3.65 -5.72
CA LEU A 21 6.75 3.05 -6.48
C LEU A 21 8.06 3.78 -6.24
N LEU A 22 8.05 5.12 -6.23
CA LEU A 22 9.23 5.92 -5.89
C LEU A 22 9.78 5.56 -4.51
N ASN A 23 8.92 5.51 -3.49
CA ASN A 23 9.32 5.15 -2.13
C ASN A 23 9.87 3.72 -2.05
N LEU A 24 9.26 2.77 -2.75
CA LEU A 24 9.71 1.38 -2.80
C LEU A 24 11.08 1.28 -3.46
N SER A 25 11.28 1.96 -4.59
CA SER A 25 12.53 1.93 -5.33
C SER A 25 13.68 2.58 -4.55
N ASP A 26 13.44 3.71 -3.89
CA ASP A 26 14.42 4.36 -3.02
C ASP A 26 14.80 3.47 -1.82
N TRP A 27 13.81 2.78 -1.23
CA TRP A 27 14.06 1.80 -0.19
C TRP A 27 14.87 0.61 -0.70
N LEU A 28 14.54 0.07 -1.87
CA LEU A 28 15.29 -1.04 -2.50
C LEU A 28 16.75 -0.66 -2.77
N LEU A 29 17.02 0.53 -3.31
CA LEU A 29 18.39 1.01 -3.52
C LEU A 29 19.19 1.05 -2.21
N LYS A 30 18.58 1.50 -1.12
CA LYS A 30 19.21 1.51 0.21
C LYS A 30 19.45 0.12 0.75
N GLU A 31 18.45 -0.76 0.64
CA GLU A 31 18.53 -2.16 1.13
C GLU A 31 19.55 -2.99 0.33
N CYS A 32 19.68 -2.71 -0.95
CA CYS A 32 20.68 -3.31 -1.82
C CYS A 32 22.11 -2.74 -1.63
N GLY A 33 22.29 -1.73 -0.78
CA GLY A 33 23.59 -1.15 -0.46
C GLY A 33 24.12 -0.16 -1.51
N VAL A 34 23.25 0.34 -2.39
CA VAL A 34 23.59 1.29 -3.48
C VAL A 34 22.79 2.61 -3.37
N PRO A 35 22.77 3.25 -2.18
CA PRO A 35 22.06 4.52 -2.03
C PRO A 35 22.71 5.59 -2.90
N GLY A 36 21.91 6.40 -3.56
CA GLY A 36 22.39 7.48 -4.45
C GLY A 36 22.62 7.05 -5.90
N MET A 37 22.43 5.78 -6.24
CA MET A 37 22.37 5.33 -7.64
C MET A 37 21.05 5.72 -8.28
N ASN A 38 21.06 5.93 -9.59
CA ASN A 38 19.89 6.22 -10.39
C ASN A 38 19.36 4.95 -11.03
N VAL A 39 18.02 4.85 -11.16
CA VAL A 39 17.37 3.73 -11.84
C VAL A 39 16.16 4.24 -12.62
N SER A 40 15.95 3.70 -13.82
CA SER A 40 14.77 3.94 -14.63
C SER A 40 13.81 2.74 -14.52
N ILE A 41 12.52 3.00 -14.30
CA ILE A 41 11.47 1.99 -14.22
C ILE A 41 10.43 2.33 -15.28
N VAL A 42 10.26 1.45 -16.25
CA VAL A 42 9.34 1.64 -17.36
C VAL A 42 8.20 0.62 -17.26
N LEU A 43 6.99 1.12 -17.06
CA LEU A 43 5.78 0.30 -16.96
C LEU A 43 5.08 0.26 -18.31
N VAL A 44 4.91 -0.93 -18.86
CA VAL A 44 4.42 -1.14 -20.24
C VAL A 44 3.29 -2.17 -20.27
N ASP A 45 2.66 -2.32 -21.45
CA ASP A 45 1.76 -3.42 -21.77
C ASP A 45 2.51 -4.65 -22.28
N ASP A 46 1.80 -5.75 -22.49
CA ASP A 46 2.36 -7.00 -23.01
C ASP A 46 2.93 -6.86 -24.41
N ASN A 47 2.31 -6.07 -25.27
CA ASN A 47 2.77 -5.88 -26.66
C ASN A 47 4.15 -5.21 -26.68
N ARG A 48 4.33 -4.19 -25.84
CA ARG A 48 5.59 -3.46 -25.78
C ARG A 48 6.72 -4.33 -25.22
N ILE A 49 6.48 -5.05 -24.13
CA ILE A 49 7.52 -5.90 -23.54
C ILE A 49 7.83 -7.12 -24.44
N GLN A 50 6.85 -7.65 -25.19
CA GLN A 50 7.07 -8.70 -26.16
C GLN A 50 8.01 -8.25 -27.28
N MET A 51 7.83 -7.03 -27.81
CA MET A 51 8.75 -6.46 -28.82
C MET A 51 10.17 -6.37 -28.27
N MET A 52 10.33 -5.91 -27.03
CA MET A 52 11.64 -5.82 -26.38
C MET A 52 12.23 -7.20 -26.09
N ASN A 53 11.44 -8.16 -25.61
CA ASN A 53 11.88 -9.54 -25.37
C ASN A 53 12.34 -10.24 -26.65
N LYS A 54 11.62 -10.01 -27.76
CA LYS A 54 12.03 -10.47 -29.09
C LYS A 54 13.34 -9.84 -29.54
N GLN A 55 13.48 -8.54 -29.36
CA GLN A 55 14.66 -7.79 -29.82
C GLN A 55 15.92 -8.17 -29.02
N TYR A 56 15.83 -8.25 -27.70
CA TYR A 56 17.00 -8.39 -26.83
C TYR A 56 17.26 -9.81 -26.33
N ARG A 57 16.22 -10.65 -26.24
CA ARG A 57 16.36 -12.04 -25.77
C ARG A 57 15.97 -13.09 -26.83
N HIS A 58 15.58 -12.66 -28.04
CA HIS A 58 15.11 -13.52 -29.16
C HIS A 58 13.89 -14.39 -28.82
N LYS A 59 13.07 -13.97 -27.86
CA LYS A 59 11.85 -14.66 -27.42
C LYS A 59 10.63 -13.84 -27.83
N ASP A 60 9.84 -14.32 -28.80
CA ASP A 60 8.65 -13.64 -29.33
C ASP A 60 7.40 -13.92 -28.46
N THR A 61 7.51 -13.67 -27.16
CA THR A 61 6.44 -13.81 -26.18
C THR A 61 6.54 -12.69 -25.15
N PRO A 62 5.43 -12.21 -24.56
CA PRO A 62 5.51 -11.27 -23.47
C PRO A 62 6.22 -11.91 -22.26
N THR A 63 6.89 -11.09 -21.47
CA THR A 63 7.50 -11.48 -20.19
C THR A 63 7.02 -10.53 -19.10
N ASN A 64 7.28 -10.85 -17.85
CA ASN A 64 6.90 -10.04 -16.72
C ASN A 64 7.86 -8.85 -16.48
N VAL A 65 9.17 -9.09 -16.61
CA VAL A 65 10.21 -8.07 -16.39
C VAL A 65 11.39 -8.29 -17.33
N LEU A 66 12.02 -7.19 -17.73
CA LEU A 66 13.34 -7.14 -18.38
C LEU A 66 14.21 -6.14 -17.63
N SER A 67 15.46 -6.49 -17.39
CA SER A 67 16.45 -5.62 -16.75
C SER A 67 17.63 -5.40 -17.67
N PHE A 68 18.02 -4.14 -17.81
CA PHE A 68 19.12 -3.69 -18.65
C PHE A 68 20.15 -2.97 -17.78
N PRO A 69 21.18 -3.68 -17.28
CA PRO A 69 22.25 -3.06 -16.52
C PRO A 69 22.95 -1.98 -17.37
N PHE A 70 23.31 -0.88 -16.74
CA PHE A 70 24.14 0.10 -17.40
C PHE A 70 25.53 -0.51 -17.62
N SER A 71 25.94 -0.68 -18.89
CA SER A 71 27.25 -1.19 -19.25
C SER A 71 28.13 -0.05 -19.72
N ASP A 72 29.30 0.09 -19.10
CA ASP A 72 30.34 1.05 -19.48
C ASP A 72 31.09 0.60 -20.74
N ASP A 73 30.38 0.24 -21.83
CA ASP A 73 31.02 -0.12 -23.11
C ASP A 73 31.56 1.09 -23.89
N THR A 74 31.40 2.31 -23.36
CA THR A 74 31.97 3.53 -23.93
C THR A 74 33.36 3.78 -23.35
N ASP A 75 34.32 4.05 -24.24
CA ASP A 75 35.71 4.37 -23.96
C ASP A 75 35.98 4.96 -22.57
N SER A 76 36.57 4.16 -21.68
CA SER A 76 36.75 4.44 -20.24
C SER A 76 37.55 5.72 -19.94
N SER A 77 38.14 6.38 -20.95
CA SER A 77 38.94 7.59 -20.79
C SER A 77 38.13 8.88 -20.60
N LEU A 78 36.89 8.93 -21.06
CA LEU A 78 35.99 10.10 -20.91
C LEU A 78 35.06 9.99 -19.70
N LEU A 79 34.68 8.77 -19.30
CA LEU A 79 33.74 8.52 -18.20
C LEU A 79 34.41 8.56 -16.82
N SER A 80 35.75 8.39 -16.74
CA SER A 80 36.49 8.51 -15.48
C SER A 80 36.45 9.92 -14.85
N GLN A 81 35.93 10.91 -15.57
CA GLN A 81 35.74 12.29 -15.10
C GLN A 81 34.29 12.63 -14.71
N ILE A 82 33.35 11.72 -14.95
CA ILE A 82 31.91 11.92 -14.63
C ILE A 82 31.53 10.86 -13.62
N ASP A 83 30.98 11.28 -12.47
CA ASP A 83 30.42 10.38 -11.45
C ASP A 83 29.12 9.75 -12.01
N VAL A 84 29.26 8.72 -12.88
CA VAL A 84 28.12 8.02 -13.49
C VAL A 84 27.46 7.19 -12.42
N ARG A 85 26.23 7.53 -12.06
CA ARG A 85 25.45 6.85 -11.02
C ARG A 85 24.26 6.09 -11.57
N GLU A 86 24.32 5.69 -12.84
CA GLU A 86 23.26 4.94 -13.48
C GLU A 86 23.38 3.44 -13.18
N LEU A 87 22.35 2.84 -12.61
CA LEU A 87 22.26 1.40 -12.36
C LEU A 87 21.72 0.67 -13.58
N GLY A 88 20.77 1.29 -14.29
CA GLY A 88 20.15 0.75 -15.50
C GLY A 88 18.63 0.89 -15.51
N ASP A 89 17.98 0.14 -16.40
CA ASP A 89 16.55 0.19 -16.65
C ASP A 89 15.86 -1.12 -16.24
N ILE A 90 14.68 -1.01 -15.63
CA ILE A 90 13.77 -2.13 -15.34
C ILE A 90 12.46 -1.89 -16.08
N VAL A 91 12.10 -2.79 -16.99
CA VAL A 91 10.86 -2.74 -17.76
C VAL A 91 9.90 -3.81 -17.26
N ILE A 92 8.68 -3.44 -16.87
CA ILE A 92 7.69 -4.35 -16.29
C ILE A 92 6.40 -4.31 -17.10
N SER A 93 5.87 -5.49 -17.50
CA SER A 93 4.51 -5.59 -18.03
C SER A 93 3.49 -5.57 -16.90
N LEU A 94 2.61 -4.57 -16.91
CA LEU A 94 1.51 -4.46 -15.94
C LEU A 94 0.45 -5.56 -16.15
N GLU A 95 0.19 -5.96 -17.39
CA GLU A 95 -0.78 -7.00 -17.72
C GLU A 95 -0.29 -8.37 -17.25
N THR A 96 0.96 -8.72 -17.55
CA THR A 96 1.56 -9.97 -17.05
C THR A 96 1.67 -9.95 -15.51
N ALA A 97 2.08 -8.85 -14.91
CA ALA A 97 2.14 -8.71 -13.45
C ALA A 97 0.76 -8.92 -12.80
N GLN A 98 -0.33 -8.43 -13.41
CA GLN A 98 -1.69 -8.63 -12.90
C GLN A 98 -2.14 -10.09 -13.01
N ARG A 99 -1.85 -10.77 -14.13
CA ARG A 99 -2.16 -12.20 -14.29
C ARG A 99 -1.41 -13.05 -13.26
N GLU A 100 -0.13 -12.78 -13.08
CA GLU A 100 0.71 -13.48 -12.11
C GLU A 100 0.28 -13.21 -10.67
N ALA A 101 -0.12 -11.98 -10.33
CA ALA A 101 -0.66 -11.66 -9.02
C ALA A 101 -1.87 -12.55 -8.69
N THR A 102 -2.79 -12.72 -9.65
CA THR A 102 -3.94 -13.62 -9.49
C THR A 102 -3.51 -15.08 -9.36
N GLN A 103 -2.60 -15.54 -10.20
CA GLN A 103 -2.11 -16.92 -10.21
C GLN A 103 -1.42 -17.30 -8.89
N TYR A 104 -0.62 -16.40 -8.32
CA TYR A 104 0.12 -16.61 -7.08
C TYR A 104 -0.64 -16.16 -5.81
N GLN A 105 -1.91 -15.81 -5.93
CA GLN A 105 -2.76 -15.32 -4.82
C GLN A 105 -2.12 -14.14 -4.07
N GLN A 106 -1.49 -13.25 -4.82
CA GLN A 106 -0.85 -12.03 -4.33
C GLN A 106 -1.67 -10.80 -4.71
N THR A 107 -1.52 -9.72 -3.95
CA THR A 107 -1.99 -8.43 -4.43
C THR A 107 -1.10 -7.95 -5.59
N PHE A 108 -1.67 -7.13 -6.49
CA PHE A 108 -0.91 -6.54 -7.59
C PHE A 108 0.35 -5.80 -7.11
N LEU A 109 0.25 -5.06 -6.00
CA LEU A 109 1.39 -4.35 -5.42
C LEU A 109 2.46 -5.29 -4.85
N GLN A 110 2.08 -6.47 -4.32
CA GLN A 110 3.05 -7.49 -3.90
C GLN A 110 3.81 -8.05 -5.10
N ARG A 111 3.11 -8.32 -6.20
CA ARG A 111 3.75 -8.80 -7.43
C ARG A 111 4.68 -7.77 -8.04
N ILE A 112 4.26 -6.51 -8.17
CA ILE A 112 5.14 -5.42 -8.63
C ILE A 112 6.37 -5.28 -7.74
N SER A 113 6.23 -5.42 -6.42
CA SER A 113 7.37 -5.35 -5.50
C SER A 113 8.37 -6.48 -5.71
N TRP A 114 7.86 -7.69 -5.98
CA TRP A 114 8.70 -8.83 -6.32
C TRP A 114 9.45 -8.60 -7.64
N LEU A 115 8.75 -8.15 -8.70
CA LEU A 115 9.35 -7.86 -10.00
C LEU A 115 10.42 -6.77 -9.93
N LEU A 116 10.18 -5.71 -9.15
CA LEU A 116 11.17 -4.65 -8.91
C LEU A 116 12.39 -5.17 -8.15
N THR A 117 12.21 -5.98 -7.10
CA THR A 117 13.32 -6.58 -6.34
C THR A 117 14.15 -7.48 -7.25
N HIS A 118 13.49 -8.36 -8.01
CA HIS A 118 14.14 -9.26 -8.95
C HIS A 118 14.94 -8.49 -10.02
N GLY A 119 14.30 -7.50 -10.66
CA GLY A 119 14.96 -6.65 -11.64
C GLY A 119 16.15 -5.86 -11.06
N MET A 120 16.02 -5.34 -9.85
CA MET A 120 17.09 -4.63 -9.16
C MET A 120 18.31 -5.54 -8.90
N LEU A 121 18.08 -6.80 -8.50
CA LEU A 121 19.15 -7.76 -8.30
C LEU A 121 19.88 -8.07 -9.61
N HIS A 122 19.17 -8.18 -10.73
CA HIS A 122 19.80 -8.31 -12.05
C HIS A 122 20.67 -7.10 -12.40
N LEU A 123 20.21 -5.87 -12.14
CA LEU A 123 21.03 -4.66 -12.36
C LEU A 123 22.29 -4.67 -11.52
N LEU A 124 22.28 -5.31 -10.35
CA LEU A 124 23.44 -5.48 -9.46
C LEU A 124 24.33 -6.65 -9.82
N GLY A 125 24.05 -7.35 -10.93
CA GLY A 125 24.87 -8.43 -11.45
C GLY A 125 24.52 -9.83 -10.94
N TYR A 126 23.46 -9.97 -10.11
CA TYR A 126 22.92 -11.29 -9.80
C TYR A 126 22.27 -11.91 -11.03
N ASP A 127 22.47 -13.21 -11.22
CA ASP A 127 21.91 -13.91 -12.38
C ASP A 127 21.64 -15.37 -12.04
N HIS A 128 20.38 -15.75 -12.10
CA HIS A 128 19.92 -17.11 -11.81
C HIS A 128 20.03 -18.07 -13.01
N GLU A 129 20.44 -17.58 -14.20
CA GLU A 129 20.58 -18.38 -15.43
C GLU A 129 22.02 -18.89 -15.62
N ARG A 130 23.03 -18.40 -14.83
CA ARG A 130 24.46 -18.76 -15.03
C ARG A 130 24.83 -20.11 -14.40
N SER A 131 24.46 -20.31 -13.13
CA SER A 131 24.72 -21.55 -12.39
C SER A 131 23.70 -21.76 -11.28
N GLU A 132 23.64 -22.98 -10.75
CA GLU A 132 22.77 -23.32 -9.61
C GLU A 132 23.15 -22.52 -8.33
N ALA A 133 24.44 -22.35 -8.09
CA ALA A 133 24.93 -21.55 -6.97
C ALA A 133 24.58 -20.06 -7.09
N ASP A 134 24.66 -19.48 -8.29
CA ASP A 134 24.24 -18.11 -8.54
C ASP A 134 22.73 -17.94 -8.36
N ALA A 135 21.94 -18.92 -8.81
CA ALA A 135 20.50 -18.96 -8.62
C ALA A 135 20.14 -19.00 -7.13
N GLU A 136 20.75 -19.89 -6.35
CA GLU A 136 20.56 -19.97 -4.87
C GLU A 136 20.91 -18.65 -4.20
N SER A 137 22.04 -18.03 -4.57
CA SER A 137 22.48 -16.74 -4.03
C SER A 137 21.47 -15.63 -4.32
N MET A 138 20.99 -15.54 -5.56
CA MET A 138 20.01 -14.54 -5.96
C MET A 138 18.67 -14.74 -5.23
N PHE A 139 18.15 -15.96 -5.19
CA PHE A 139 16.87 -16.26 -4.53
C PHE A 139 16.93 -16.05 -3.02
N ALA A 140 18.05 -16.39 -2.37
CA ALA A 140 18.25 -16.11 -0.96
C ALA A 140 18.21 -14.61 -0.66
N ARG A 141 18.90 -13.80 -1.49
CA ARG A 141 18.91 -12.34 -1.34
C ARG A 141 17.54 -11.73 -1.65
N GLU A 142 16.85 -12.21 -2.67
CA GLU A 142 15.49 -11.80 -3.02
C GLU A 142 14.54 -12.04 -1.84
N GLN A 143 14.58 -13.23 -1.25
CA GLN A 143 13.72 -13.59 -0.12
C GLN A 143 14.01 -12.73 1.11
N GLU A 144 15.28 -12.48 1.42
CA GLU A 144 15.68 -11.59 2.52
C GLU A 144 15.08 -10.18 2.37
N ILE A 145 15.20 -9.59 1.18
CA ILE A 145 14.66 -8.25 0.87
C ILE A 145 13.13 -8.23 0.98
N LEU A 146 12.46 -9.24 0.42
CA LEU A 146 11.00 -9.34 0.45
C LEU A 146 10.45 -9.56 1.87
N ASP A 147 11.14 -10.30 2.71
CA ASP A 147 10.73 -10.50 4.11
C ASP A 147 10.89 -9.22 4.93
N LYS A 148 11.96 -8.46 4.72
CA LYS A 148 12.10 -7.11 5.30
C LYS A 148 10.98 -6.18 4.84
N LEU A 149 10.63 -6.23 3.55
CA LEU A 149 9.54 -5.43 2.99
C LEU A 149 8.17 -5.80 3.59
N LYS A 150 7.92 -7.10 3.83
CA LYS A 150 6.71 -7.57 4.55
C LYS A 150 6.65 -7.03 5.97
N HIS A 151 7.77 -7.04 6.69
CA HIS A 151 7.86 -6.52 8.06
C HIS A 151 7.58 -5.02 8.13
N ILE A 152 8.16 -4.24 7.23
CA ILE A 152 7.91 -2.79 7.14
C ILE A 152 6.44 -2.51 6.81
N ARG A 153 5.85 -3.25 5.88
CA ARG A 153 4.42 -3.14 5.53
C ARG A 153 3.51 -3.59 6.66
N GLY A 154 3.86 -4.65 7.38
CA GLY A 154 3.13 -5.10 8.57
C GLY A 154 3.11 -4.07 9.70
N GLN A 155 4.17 -3.28 9.84
CA GLN A 155 4.24 -2.17 10.80
C GLN A 155 3.55 -0.88 10.30
N GLN A 156 3.33 -0.74 8.99
CA GLN A 156 2.70 0.43 8.36
C GLN A 156 1.31 0.15 7.76
N MET A 157 0.66 -0.95 8.14
CA MET A 157 -0.73 -1.16 7.74
C MET A 157 -1.59 -0.07 8.39
N THR A 158 -1.92 0.95 7.60
CA THR A 158 -2.94 1.93 7.99
C THR A 158 -4.28 1.23 8.02
N HIS A 159 -4.83 1.07 9.21
CA HIS A 159 -6.18 0.56 9.38
C HIS A 159 -7.17 1.70 9.18
N LEU A 160 -8.11 1.53 8.26
CA LEU A 160 -9.18 2.50 8.05
C LEU A 160 -10.32 2.21 9.04
N ALA A 161 -10.60 3.17 9.92
CA ALA A 161 -11.82 3.18 10.73
C ALA A 161 -12.81 4.21 10.15
N ILE A 162 -14.08 3.85 10.11
CA ILE A 162 -15.16 4.66 9.52
C ILE A 162 -16.01 5.25 10.63
N ASN A 163 -16.17 6.57 10.64
CA ASN A 163 -17.10 7.26 11.51
C ASN A 163 -18.51 7.21 10.90
N VAL A 164 -19.51 6.75 11.70
CA VAL A 164 -20.91 6.62 11.27
C VAL A 164 -21.85 7.64 11.93
N ASP A 165 -21.32 8.65 12.63
CA ASP A 165 -22.13 9.66 13.33
C ASP A 165 -23.10 10.40 12.40
N HIS A 166 -22.66 10.73 11.19
CA HIS A 166 -23.50 11.48 10.23
C HIS A 166 -24.68 10.67 9.71
N ILE A 167 -24.64 9.34 9.74
CA ILE A 167 -25.80 8.49 9.49
C ILE A 167 -26.85 8.72 10.57
N ALA A 168 -26.42 8.73 11.84
CA ALA A 168 -27.29 9.05 12.97
C ALA A 168 -27.80 10.51 12.92
N THR A 169 -26.97 11.46 12.47
CA THR A 169 -27.37 12.86 12.27
C THR A 169 -28.55 12.98 11.31
N ILE A 170 -28.52 12.26 10.18
CA ILE A 170 -29.60 12.25 9.20
C ILE A 170 -30.86 11.63 9.80
N ARG A 171 -30.74 10.51 10.53
CA ARG A 171 -31.87 9.88 11.24
C ARG A 171 -32.56 10.86 12.20
N GLN A 172 -31.76 11.53 13.04
CA GLN A 172 -32.27 12.48 14.02
C GLN A 172 -32.94 13.71 13.36
N ALA A 173 -32.34 14.24 12.30
CA ALA A 173 -32.92 15.36 11.54
C ALA A 173 -34.25 15.01 10.88
N ARG A 174 -34.46 13.75 10.49
CA ARG A 174 -35.71 13.26 9.89
C ARG A 174 -36.78 12.86 10.93
N GLY A 175 -36.36 12.68 12.20
CA GLY A 175 -37.25 12.19 13.25
C GLY A 175 -37.78 10.77 13.01
N THR A 176 -36.98 9.93 12.36
CA THR A 176 -37.34 8.55 11.97
C THR A 176 -36.41 7.52 12.58
N THR A 177 -36.59 6.24 12.30
CA THR A 177 -35.69 5.16 12.71
C THR A 177 -34.54 4.92 11.71
N GLU A 178 -34.68 5.46 10.50
CA GLU A 178 -33.74 5.28 9.39
C GLU A 178 -33.19 6.63 8.88
N PRO A 179 -31.93 6.67 8.39
CA PRO A 179 -31.00 5.55 8.26
C PRO A 179 -30.40 5.14 9.62
N ASP A 180 -30.18 3.82 9.83
CA ASP A 180 -29.63 3.28 11.07
C ASP A 180 -28.09 3.19 11.02
N PRO A 181 -27.33 3.81 11.95
CA PRO A 181 -25.88 3.72 11.99
C PRO A 181 -25.36 2.28 12.22
N VAL A 182 -26.18 1.39 12.83
CA VAL A 182 -25.82 -0.03 13.02
C VAL A 182 -25.77 -0.75 11.66
N ALA A 183 -26.78 -0.52 10.81
CA ALA A 183 -26.78 -1.07 9.45
C ALA A 183 -25.62 -0.50 8.61
N ALA A 184 -25.34 0.80 8.74
CA ALA A 184 -24.21 1.43 8.05
C ALA A 184 -22.86 0.85 8.49
N ALA A 185 -22.67 0.58 9.78
CA ALA A 185 -21.45 -0.04 10.29
C ALA A 185 -21.22 -1.44 9.69
N ALA A 186 -22.26 -2.26 9.58
CA ALA A 186 -22.18 -3.57 8.94
C ALA A 186 -21.73 -3.47 7.46
N ILE A 187 -22.26 -2.49 6.71
CA ILE A 187 -21.84 -2.24 5.32
C ILE A 187 -20.36 -1.82 5.26
N CYS A 188 -19.91 -0.95 6.18
CA CYS A 188 -18.51 -0.54 6.25
C CYS A 188 -17.59 -1.74 6.52
N GLU A 189 -17.95 -2.63 7.43
CA GLU A 189 -17.20 -3.86 7.72
C GLU A 189 -17.14 -4.79 6.50
N LEU A 190 -18.25 -5.00 5.80
CA LEU A 190 -18.29 -5.78 4.55
C LEU A 190 -17.41 -5.17 3.46
N ALA A 191 -17.28 -3.84 3.44
CA ALA A 191 -16.37 -3.13 2.54
C ALA A 191 -14.89 -3.17 2.97
N GLY A 192 -14.56 -3.79 4.13
CA GLY A 192 -13.20 -3.98 4.61
C GLY A 192 -12.72 -2.91 5.61
N ALA A 193 -13.61 -2.16 6.26
CA ALA A 193 -13.24 -1.29 7.36
C ALA A 193 -12.62 -2.09 8.51
N ALA A 194 -11.51 -1.62 9.06
CA ALA A 194 -10.81 -2.23 10.18
C ALA A 194 -11.34 -1.78 11.56
N GLY A 195 -12.25 -0.82 11.57
CA GLY A 195 -12.90 -0.33 12.78
C GLY A 195 -14.04 0.63 12.47
N ILE A 196 -14.90 0.80 13.47
CA ILE A 196 -16.03 1.75 13.46
C ILE A 196 -15.77 2.80 14.53
N VAL A 197 -15.98 4.05 14.18
CA VAL A 197 -15.86 5.19 15.08
C VAL A 197 -17.25 5.78 15.31
N ILE A 198 -17.59 6.02 16.54
CA ILE A 198 -18.82 6.71 16.96
C ILE A 198 -18.52 7.71 18.06
N HIS A 199 -19.22 8.83 18.06
CA HIS A 199 -19.13 9.84 19.10
C HIS A 199 -20.43 9.91 19.90
N LEU A 200 -20.40 9.44 21.15
CA LEU A 200 -21.52 9.62 22.07
C LEU A 200 -21.39 10.94 22.80
N ARG A 201 -22.06 11.96 22.30
CA ARG A 201 -22.07 13.30 22.93
C ARG A 201 -22.99 13.36 24.14
N GLU A 202 -22.68 14.25 25.07
CA GLU A 202 -23.53 14.52 26.24
C GLU A 202 -24.95 14.91 25.84
N ASP A 203 -25.11 15.67 24.77
CA ASP A 203 -26.41 16.17 24.28
C ASP A 203 -27.16 15.19 23.37
N ARG A 204 -26.60 14.01 23.06
CA ARG A 204 -27.20 12.95 22.23
C ARG A 204 -27.76 13.48 20.89
N ARG A 205 -27.12 14.50 20.28
CA ARG A 205 -27.64 15.11 19.05
C ARG A 205 -27.65 14.18 17.82
N HIS A 206 -26.88 13.09 17.84
CA HIS A 206 -26.82 12.11 16.76
C HIS A 206 -26.81 10.66 17.28
N ILE A 207 -25.69 10.12 17.71
CA ILE A 207 -25.60 8.78 18.32
C ILE A 207 -26.37 8.78 19.64
N GLN A 208 -27.17 7.73 19.82
CA GLN A 208 -27.96 7.46 21.02
C GLN A 208 -27.34 6.32 21.83
N ASP A 209 -27.69 6.19 23.10
CA ASP A 209 -27.18 5.11 23.95
C ASP A 209 -27.50 3.72 23.34
N ARG A 210 -28.71 3.57 22.79
CA ARG A 210 -29.12 2.36 22.01
C ARG A 210 -28.08 1.99 20.95
N ASP A 211 -27.61 2.98 20.20
CA ASP A 211 -26.68 2.73 19.06
C ASP A 211 -25.34 2.20 19.57
N VAL A 212 -24.84 2.76 20.68
CA VAL A 212 -23.58 2.34 21.29
C VAL A 212 -23.62 0.87 21.70
N PHE A 213 -24.68 0.45 22.41
CA PHE A 213 -24.84 -0.93 22.84
C PHE A 213 -25.01 -1.88 21.65
N LEU A 214 -25.88 -1.55 20.69
CA LEU A 214 -26.09 -2.40 19.51
C LEU A 214 -24.85 -2.51 18.62
N LEU A 215 -24.13 -1.41 18.42
CA LEU A 215 -22.87 -1.44 17.67
C LEU A 215 -21.86 -2.34 18.37
N ARG A 216 -21.74 -2.27 19.71
CA ARG A 216 -20.83 -3.15 20.45
C ARG A 216 -21.16 -4.63 20.27
N GLU A 217 -22.43 -4.98 20.22
CA GLU A 217 -22.86 -6.37 20.03
C GLU A 217 -22.72 -6.87 18.59
N THR A 218 -22.83 -5.98 17.60
CA THR A 218 -22.95 -6.36 16.19
C THR A 218 -21.66 -6.24 15.39
N ILE A 219 -20.82 -5.25 15.66
CA ILE A 219 -19.55 -5.08 14.95
C ILE A 219 -18.54 -6.17 15.35
N LYS A 220 -17.75 -6.62 14.37
CA LYS A 220 -16.72 -7.65 14.54
C LYS A 220 -15.31 -7.08 14.49
N THR A 221 -15.18 -5.84 14.05
CA THR A 221 -13.91 -5.08 14.01
C THR A 221 -13.73 -4.27 15.29
N LYS A 222 -12.80 -3.34 15.31
CA LYS A 222 -12.55 -2.49 16.49
C LYS A 222 -13.58 -1.36 16.61
N MET A 223 -14.09 -1.15 17.80
CA MET A 223 -14.94 -0.01 18.15
C MET A 223 -14.12 1.08 18.82
N ASN A 224 -14.09 2.28 18.24
CA ASN A 224 -13.56 3.49 18.87
C ASN A 224 -14.72 4.38 19.32
N LEU A 225 -14.84 4.59 20.63
CA LEU A 225 -15.81 5.49 21.21
C LEU A 225 -15.17 6.86 21.46
N GLU A 226 -15.58 7.86 20.69
CA GLU A 226 -15.28 9.26 20.96
C GLU A 226 -16.24 9.80 22.03
N MET A 227 -15.72 10.51 23.02
CA MET A 227 -16.54 10.96 24.15
C MET A 227 -15.94 12.17 24.88
N GLY A 228 -16.79 12.99 25.45
CA GLY A 228 -16.43 13.92 26.51
C GLY A 228 -16.15 13.21 27.85
N ALA A 229 -15.33 13.79 28.72
CA ALA A 229 -15.02 13.22 30.04
C ALA A 229 -16.17 13.47 31.07
N ASN A 230 -17.39 13.19 30.67
CA ASN A 230 -18.60 13.30 31.47
C ASN A 230 -18.84 12.00 32.25
N LYS A 231 -19.29 12.12 33.54
CA LYS A 231 -19.50 10.95 34.42
C LYS A 231 -20.49 9.93 33.85
N GLU A 232 -21.55 10.38 33.20
CA GLU A 232 -22.58 9.52 32.62
C GLU A 232 -22.00 8.73 31.45
N ILE A 233 -21.30 9.40 30.52
CA ILE A 233 -20.72 8.76 29.36
C ILE A 233 -19.55 7.84 29.74
N VAL A 234 -18.75 8.23 30.72
CA VAL A 234 -17.71 7.34 31.28
C VAL A 234 -18.31 6.05 31.82
N LYS A 235 -19.47 6.12 32.50
CA LYS A 235 -20.17 4.92 32.97
C LYS A 235 -20.58 4.02 31.80
N ILE A 236 -21.14 4.58 30.74
CA ILE A 236 -21.50 3.82 29.51
C ILE A 236 -20.25 3.21 28.88
N ALA A 237 -19.17 3.95 28.75
CA ALA A 237 -17.91 3.45 28.20
C ALA A 237 -17.35 2.26 29.00
N LEU A 238 -17.43 2.31 30.33
CA LEU A 238 -17.01 1.21 31.20
C LEU A 238 -17.91 -0.03 31.08
N GLU A 239 -19.20 0.15 30.81
CA GLU A 239 -20.15 -0.92 30.61
C GLU A 239 -19.95 -1.60 29.23
N VAL A 240 -19.84 -0.78 28.18
CA VAL A 240 -19.71 -1.22 26.77
C VAL A 240 -18.33 -1.80 26.48
N GLN A 241 -17.29 -1.32 27.15
CA GLN A 241 -15.88 -1.72 26.95
C GLN A 241 -15.47 -1.66 25.47
N PRO A 242 -15.45 -0.47 24.84
CA PRO A 242 -14.96 -0.33 23.47
C PRO A 242 -13.48 -0.68 23.37
N ASP A 243 -13.01 -1.06 22.18
CA ASP A 243 -11.59 -1.37 21.96
C ASP A 243 -10.68 -0.14 22.11
N LEU A 244 -11.21 1.04 21.80
CA LEU A 244 -10.53 2.34 21.94
C LEU A 244 -11.50 3.38 22.48
N VAL A 245 -10.97 4.31 23.28
CA VAL A 245 -11.66 5.53 23.71
C VAL A 245 -10.86 6.74 23.28
N THR A 246 -11.50 7.68 22.59
CA THR A 246 -10.91 8.97 22.22
C THR A 246 -11.59 10.08 22.98
N LEU A 247 -10.84 10.80 23.82
CA LEU A 247 -11.39 11.96 24.55
C LEU A 247 -11.44 13.17 23.62
N VAL A 248 -12.63 13.74 23.46
CA VAL A 248 -12.91 14.91 22.61
C VAL A 248 -13.48 16.04 23.47
N PRO A 249 -12.97 17.27 23.37
CA PRO A 249 -13.60 18.39 24.03
C PRO A 249 -14.94 18.72 23.39
N GLU A 250 -16.00 18.81 24.21
CA GLU A 250 -17.35 19.12 23.73
C GLU A 250 -17.76 20.53 24.15
N LYS A 251 -18.18 21.34 23.17
CA LYS A 251 -18.80 22.64 23.42
C LYS A 251 -20.25 22.58 22.95
N ARG A 252 -21.22 22.92 23.84
CA ARG A 252 -22.65 22.91 23.52
C ARG A 252 -23.04 23.85 22.36
N ALA A 253 -22.29 24.92 22.15
CA ALA A 253 -22.51 25.90 21.10
C ALA A 253 -21.86 25.51 19.75
N GLU A 254 -21.17 24.37 19.68
CA GLU A 254 -20.54 23.89 18.45
C GLU A 254 -21.59 23.33 17.49
N LEU A 255 -21.62 23.85 16.27
CA LEU A 255 -22.57 23.43 15.23
C LEU A 255 -22.10 22.21 14.42
N THR A 256 -20.80 21.93 14.46
CA THR A 256 -20.17 20.78 13.81
C THR A 256 -19.86 19.68 14.81
N THR A 257 -19.83 18.47 14.34
CA THR A 257 -19.40 17.29 15.13
C THR A 257 -17.90 17.23 15.20
#